data_cb0dd514cc1f7cd85c32ba062c98500f
#
_entry.id   cb0dd514cc1f7cd85c32ba062c98500f
#
_cell.length_a   1.000
_cell.length_b   1.000
_cell.length_c   1.000
_cell.angle_alpha   90.00
_cell.angle_beta   90.00
_cell.angle_gamma   90.00
#
_symmetry.space_group_name_H-M   'P 1'
#
loop_
_entity.id
_entity.type
_entity.pdbx_description
1 polymer ?
#
loop_
_entity_poly.entity_id
_entity_poly.type
_entity_poly.pdbx_seq_one_letter_code
_entity_poly.pdbx_strand_id
1 'polypeptide(L)'
;IQRNHFKHMIKVGDRYTLKHRAEENETAEILGSGGLPVYSTPSMICLMELVSYKLAEREGHQTVGTKVNISHLRACKPGTELVATAEVLEYEGRRIEFAVKVEDKNGVIGEGRHQRYVIDPARFMAKLDS
;
A
#
# COMPACT_ATOMS: atom_id res chain seq x y z
N ILE A 1 -14.41 6.26 25.14
CA ILE A 1 -15.03 5.88 23.86
C ILE A 1 -15.06 7.05 22.90
N GLN A 2 -15.59 8.17 23.37
CA GLN A 2 -15.66 9.37 22.55
C GLN A 2 -14.30 9.80 22.02
N ARG A 3 -13.30 9.75 22.84
CA ARG A 3 -11.97 10.19 22.45
C ARG A 3 -11.33 9.30 21.39
N ASN A 4 -11.74 8.03 21.34
CA ASN A 4 -11.23 7.13 20.30
C ASN A 4 -11.66 7.60 18.92
N HIS A 5 -12.82 8.21 18.87
CA HIS A 5 -13.36 8.77 17.65
C HIS A 5 -12.40 9.79 17.04
N PHE A 6 -11.83 10.65 17.88
CA PHE A 6 -10.89 11.66 17.42
C PHE A 6 -9.54 11.08 17.04
N LYS A 7 -9.15 9.98 17.68
CA LYS A 7 -7.88 9.33 17.38
C LYS A 7 -7.86 8.70 15.99
N HIS A 8 -9.04 8.48 15.41
CA HIS A 8 -9.17 7.78 14.14
C HIS A 8 -9.38 8.72 12.97
N MET A 9 -8.96 9.98 13.13
CA MET A 9 -9.04 10.93 12.03
C MET A 9 -7.73 10.93 11.25
N ILE A 10 -7.85 10.71 9.95
CA ILE A 10 -6.69 10.77 9.05
C ILE A 10 -6.28 12.22 8.86
N LYS A 11 -4.97 12.46 8.91
CA LYS A 11 -4.41 13.79 8.68
C LYS A 11 -3.28 13.72 7.69
N VAL A 12 -3.13 14.76 6.90
CA VAL A 12 -1.97 14.92 6.02
C VAL A 12 -0.70 14.80 6.87
N GLY A 13 0.23 13.99 6.41
CA GLY A 13 1.48 13.73 7.11
C GLY A 13 1.48 12.46 7.95
N ASP A 14 0.31 11.85 8.18
CA ASP A 14 0.25 10.56 8.89
C ASP A 14 1.04 9.52 8.10
N ARG A 15 1.78 8.67 8.80
CA ARG A 15 2.67 7.67 8.20
C ARG A 15 2.49 6.31 8.83
N TYR A 16 2.81 5.30 8.04
CA TYR A 16 2.84 3.93 8.51
C TYR A 16 3.96 3.19 7.79
N THR A 17 4.65 2.33 8.50
CA THR A 17 5.80 1.60 7.96
C THR A 17 5.65 0.12 8.30
N LEU A 18 5.95 -0.74 7.31
CA LEU A 18 5.96 -2.19 7.48
C LEU A 18 7.29 -2.74 7.02
N LYS A 19 7.70 -3.84 7.65
CA LYS A 19 8.84 -4.63 7.16
C LYS A 19 8.29 -5.88 6.49
N HIS A 20 8.96 -6.28 5.41
CA HIS A 20 8.56 -7.46 4.64
C HIS A 20 9.82 -8.08 4.02
N ARG A 21 9.91 -9.40 4.03
CA ARG A 21 11.00 -10.10 3.33
C ARG A 21 10.44 -10.58 2.00
N ALA A 22 11.11 -10.20 0.90
CA ALA A 22 10.72 -10.66 -0.44
C ALA A 22 10.76 -12.19 -0.47
N GLU A 23 9.68 -12.81 -0.97
CA GLU A 23 9.53 -14.26 -0.96
C GLU A 23 9.66 -14.86 -2.35
N GLU A 24 9.97 -16.17 -2.39
CA GLU A 24 10.10 -16.90 -3.64
C GLU A 24 8.84 -16.81 -4.50
N ASN A 25 7.67 -16.88 -3.87
CA ASN A 25 6.40 -16.84 -4.59
C ASN A 25 5.99 -15.43 -5.03
N GLU A 26 6.84 -14.43 -4.79
CA GLU A 26 6.59 -13.05 -5.19
C GLU A 26 7.45 -12.64 -6.38
N THR A 27 8.13 -13.57 -7.01
CA THR A 27 8.98 -13.24 -8.16
C THR A 27 8.17 -13.06 -9.43
N ALA A 28 8.74 -12.29 -10.36
CA ALA A 28 8.11 -12.03 -11.65
C ALA A 28 7.86 -13.33 -12.41
N GLU A 29 8.81 -14.24 -12.32
CA GLU A 29 8.72 -15.54 -12.98
C GLU A 29 7.53 -16.35 -12.50
N ILE A 30 7.33 -16.44 -11.18
CA ILE A 30 6.24 -17.21 -10.61
C ILE A 30 4.88 -16.55 -10.83
N LEU A 31 4.81 -15.23 -10.72
CA LEU A 31 3.57 -14.51 -10.93
C LEU A 31 3.20 -14.35 -12.41
N GLY A 32 4.15 -14.59 -13.32
CA GLY A 32 3.89 -14.43 -14.74
C GLY A 32 3.98 -13.00 -15.22
N SER A 33 4.56 -12.11 -14.43
CA SER A 33 4.72 -10.70 -14.84
C SER A 33 6.04 -10.43 -15.53
N GLY A 34 6.88 -11.44 -15.65
CA GLY A 34 8.17 -11.37 -16.33
C GLY A 34 8.82 -12.74 -16.32
N GLY A 35 10.07 -12.83 -16.75
CA GLY A 35 10.74 -14.10 -16.89
C GLY A 35 11.89 -14.36 -15.93
N LEU A 36 12.09 -13.48 -14.93
CA LEU A 36 13.24 -13.59 -14.04
C LEU A 36 12.84 -13.83 -12.60
N PRO A 37 13.70 -14.48 -11.80
CA PRO A 37 13.43 -14.76 -10.40
C PRO A 37 13.78 -13.56 -9.50
N VAL A 38 13.17 -12.43 -9.78
CA VAL A 38 13.36 -11.19 -9.02
C VAL A 38 12.03 -10.75 -8.45
N TYR A 39 12.06 -9.97 -7.36
CA TYR A 39 10.88 -9.43 -6.72
C TYR A 39 10.07 -8.65 -7.75
N SER A 40 8.81 -9.00 -7.89
CA SER A 40 7.99 -8.51 -9.00
C SER A 40 7.38 -7.15 -8.72
N THR A 41 7.09 -6.40 -9.79
CA THR A 41 6.37 -5.14 -9.68
C THR A 41 4.97 -5.34 -9.07
N PRO A 42 4.17 -6.33 -9.49
CA PRO A 42 2.87 -6.56 -8.84
C PRO A 42 2.99 -6.81 -7.33
N SER A 43 4.01 -7.57 -6.89
CA SER A 43 4.20 -7.82 -5.46
C SER A 43 4.58 -6.55 -4.72
N MET A 44 5.41 -5.71 -5.33
CA MET A 44 5.78 -4.43 -4.74
C MET A 44 4.56 -3.52 -4.60
N ILE A 45 3.71 -3.47 -5.63
CA ILE A 45 2.47 -2.71 -5.59
C ILE A 45 1.56 -3.24 -4.48
N CYS A 46 1.46 -4.56 -4.36
CA CYS A 46 0.66 -5.17 -3.31
C CYS A 46 1.14 -4.72 -1.93
N LEU A 47 2.45 -4.65 -1.72
CA LEU A 47 3.03 -4.18 -0.46
C LEU A 47 2.73 -2.70 -0.23
N MET A 48 2.80 -1.89 -1.29
CA MET A 48 2.45 -0.46 -1.21
C MET A 48 0.98 -0.27 -0.86
N GLU A 49 0.11 -1.10 -1.43
CA GLU A 49 -1.31 -1.06 -1.10
C GLU A 49 -1.56 -1.50 0.34
N LEU A 50 -0.85 -2.55 0.78
CA LEU A 50 -1.01 -3.04 2.13
C LEU A 50 -0.64 -1.99 3.17
N VAL A 51 0.50 -1.31 2.98
CA VAL A 51 0.94 -0.31 3.94
C VAL A 51 -0.02 0.89 3.98
N SER A 52 -0.60 1.24 2.84
CA SER A 52 -1.59 2.33 2.75
C SER A 52 -2.91 1.92 3.39
N TYR A 53 -3.35 0.69 3.11
CA TYR A 53 -4.54 0.12 3.72
C TYR A 53 -4.42 0.10 5.24
N LYS A 54 -3.26 -0.35 5.76
CA LYS A 54 -3.01 -0.43 7.19
C LYS A 54 -3.02 0.94 7.85
N LEU A 55 -2.47 1.94 7.16
CA LEU A 55 -2.49 3.31 7.68
C LEU A 55 -3.93 3.80 7.85
N ALA A 56 -4.76 3.62 6.82
CA ALA A 56 -6.17 4.02 6.89
C ALA A 56 -6.93 3.22 7.94
N GLU A 57 -6.66 1.92 8.04
CA GLU A 57 -7.30 1.05 9.02
C GLU A 57 -6.96 1.48 10.45
N ARG A 58 -5.69 1.80 10.69
CA ARG A 58 -5.24 2.29 12.00
C ARG A 58 -6.05 3.51 12.43
N GLU A 59 -6.40 4.36 11.46
CA GLU A 59 -7.17 5.58 11.73
C GLU A 59 -8.69 5.35 11.64
N GLY A 60 -9.12 4.10 11.63
CA GLY A 60 -10.54 3.75 11.75
C GLY A 60 -11.30 3.62 10.45
N HIS A 61 -10.63 3.54 9.31
CA HIS A 61 -11.30 3.52 8.01
C HIS A 61 -11.01 2.26 7.21
N GLN A 62 -12.07 1.72 6.59
CA GLN A 62 -11.91 0.68 5.58
C GLN A 62 -11.88 1.37 4.22
N THR A 63 -10.99 0.93 3.36
CA THR A 63 -10.77 1.56 2.06
C THR A 63 -10.57 0.53 0.97
N VAL A 64 -10.80 0.97 -0.29
CA VAL A 64 -10.45 0.19 -1.47
C VAL A 64 -9.50 1.02 -2.32
N GLY A 65 -8.56 0.36 -2.98
CA GLY A 65 -7.62 1.02 -3.86
C GLY A 65 -8.26 1.37 -5.18
N THR A 66 -7.95 2.55 -5.71
CA THR A 66 -8.56 3.06 -6.95
C THR A 66 -7.56 3.52 -7.98
N LYS A 67 -6.31 3.78 -7.58
CA LYS A 67 -5.32 4.27 -8.53
C LYS A 67 -3.92 4.02 -7.99
N VAL A 68 -3.03 3.60 -8.88
CA VAL A 68 -1.62 3.38 -8.58
C VAL A 68 -0.79 4.00 -9.69
N ASN A 69 0.19 4.80 -9.30
CA ASN A 69 1.12 5.40 -10.24
C ASN A 69 2.50 5.37 -9.58
N ILE A 70 3.24 4.30 -9.88
CA ILE A 70 4.52 4.06 -9.22
C ILE A 70 5.60 3.69 -10.24
N SER A 71 6.84 3.78 -9.80
CA SER A 71 7.98 3.34 -10.57
C SER A 71 8.73 2.27 -9.77
N HIS A 72 9.12 1.19 -10.43
CA HIS A 72 9.94 0.14 -9.85
C HIS A 72 11.37 0.44 -10.32
N LEU A 73 12.14 1.06 -9.46
CA LEU A 73 13.42 1.66 -9.84
C LEU A 73 14.60 0.71 -9.82
N ARG A 74 14.53 -0.34 -8.99
CA ARG A 74 15.67 -1.23 -8.82
C ARG A 74 15.17 -2.63 -8.42
N ALA A 75 15.74 -3.65 -9.05
CA ALA A 75 15.36 -5.04 -8.77
C ALA A 75 16.00 -5.54 -7.48
N CYS A 76 15.39 -6.55 -6.89
CA CYS A 76 16.00 -7.27 -5.78
C CYS A 76 15.57 -8.73 -5.82
N LYS A 77 16.29 -9.56 -5.09
CA LYS A 77 16.08 -11.01 -5.07
C LYS A 77 15.22 -11.43 -3.88
N PRO A 78 14.61 -12.63 -3.95
CA PRO A 78 13.97 -13.21 -2.76
C PRO A 78 14.95 -13.23 -1.59
N GLY A 79 14.43 -13.04 -0.40
CA GLY A 79 15.25 -12.95 0.82
C GLY A 79 15.63 -11.53 1.19
N THR A 80 15.44 -10.58 0.28
CA THR A 80 15.76 -9.18 0.57
C THR A 80 14.79 -8.62 1.62
N GLU A 81 15.35 -7.94 2.62
CA GLU A 81 14.55 -7.26 3.63
C GLU A 81 14.06 -5.93 3.07
N LEU A 82 12.76 -5.73 3.11
CA LEU A 82 12.13 -4.54 2.56
C LEU A 82 11.44 -3.74 3.65
N VAL A 83 11.41 -2.41 3.47
CA VAL A 83 10.67 -1.51 4.34
C VAL A 83 9.74 -0.70 3.43
N ALA A 84 8.45 -0.82 3.69
CA ALA A 84 7.43 -0.09 2.94
C ALA A 84 6.87 1.03 3.81
N THR A 85 6.70 2.20 3.24
CA THR A 85 6.17 3.37 3.94
C THR A 85 5.05 3.99 3.13
N ALA A 86 3.97 4.38 3.80
CA ALA A 86 2.92 5.20 3.22
C ALA A 86 2.80 6.48 4.04
N GLU A 87 2.54 7.57 3.36
CA GLU A 87 2.30 8.87 4.00
C GLU A 87 1.09 9.51 3.35
N VAL A 88 0.18 10.05 4.16
CA VAL A 88 -1.00 10.74 3.65
C VAL A 88 -0.59 12.09 3.06
N LEU A 89 -0.87 12.29 1.78
CA LEU A 89 -0.62 13.55 1.08
C LEU A 89 -1.85 14.44 1.05
N GLU A 90 -3.03 13.82 0.86
CA GLU A 90 -4.30 14.54 0.79
C GLU A 90 -5.40 13.66 1.35
N TYR A 91 -6.37 14.29 1.97
CA TYR A 91 -7.59 13.62 2.39
C TYR A 91 -8.75 14.58 2.17
N GLU A 92 -9.60 14.26 1.22
CA GLU A 92 -10.72 15.12 0.84
C GLU A 92 -11.95 14.27 0.58
N GLY A 93 -13.01 14.54 1.34
CA GLY A 93 -14.21 13.73 1.27
C GLY A 93 -13.87 12.32 1.72
N ARG A 94 -13.98 11.35 0.81
CA ARG A 94 -13.62 9.96 1.08
C ARG A 94 -12.36 9.52 0.33
N ARG A 95 -11.74 10.43 -0.40
CA ARG A 95 -10.54 10.13 -1.19
C ARG A 95 -9.29 10.41 -0.36
N ILE A 96 -8.39 9.45 -0.32
CA ILE A 96 -7.10 9.60 0.34
C ILE A 96 -6.01 9.37 -0.70
N GLU A 97 -5.07 10.30 -0.78
CA GLU A 97 -3.90 10.17 -1.63
C GLU A 97 -2.68 9.92 -0.76
N PHE A 98 -1.93 8.88 -1.09
CA PHE A 98 -0.72 8.49 -0.34
C PHE A 98 0.52 8.62 -1.21
N ALA A 99 1.63 9.01 -0.59
CA ALA A 99 2.96 8.74 -1.14
C ALA A 99 3.35 7.36 -0.63
N VAL A 100 3.87 6.52 -1.51
CA VAL A 100 4.29 5.17 -1.13
C VAL A 100 5.73 4.94 -1.56
N LYS A 101 6.45 4.16 -0.76
CA LYS A 101 7.87 3.90 -1.01
C LYS A 101 8.24 2.56 -0.45
N VAL A 102 9.10 1.82 -1.18
CA VAL A 102 9.66 0.57 -0.70
C VAL A 102 11.18 0.68 -0.83
N GLU A 103 11.88 0.32 0.23
CA GLU A 103 13.33 0.42 0.30
C GLU A 103 13.95 -0.88 0.77
N ASP A 104 15.19 -1.13 0.33
CA ASP A 104 16.03 -2.15 0.95
C ASP A 104 17.23 -1.41 1.59
N LYS A 105 18.23 -2.16 2.07
CA LYS A 105 19.39 -1.56 2.74
C LYS A 105 20.21 -0.63 1.84
N ASN A 106 20.05 -0.73 0.54
CA ASN A 106 20.80 0.06 -0.43
C ASN A 106 20.02 1.26 -0.95
N GLY A 107 18.78 1.44 -0.51
CA GLY A 107 17.97 2.59 -0.88
C GLY A 107 16.63 2.21 -1.47
N VAL A 108 16.01 3.19 -2.13
CA VAL A 108 14.66 3.05 -2.68
C VAL A 108 14.66 2.07 -3.84
N ILE A 109 13.76 1.08 -3.79
CA ILE A 109 13.55 0.17 -4.91
C ILE A 109 12.31 0.55 -5.72
N GLY A 110 11.38 1.27 -5.11
CA GLY A 110 10.20 1.77 -5.82
C GLY A 110 9.51 2.85 -5.03
N GLU A 111 8.81 3.72 -5.73
CA GLU A 111 8.08 4.82 -5.11
C GLU A 111 7.04 5.38 -6.05
N GLY A 112 6.09 6.13 -5.50
CA GLY A 112 5.08 6.79 -6.29
C GLY A 112 3.88 7.18 -5.45
N ARG A 113 2.70 7.13 -6.07
CA ARG A 113 1.47 7.56 -5.44
C ARG A 113 0.39 6.51 -5.55
N HIS A 114 -0.48 6.50 -4.55
CA HIS A 114 -1.57 5.54 -4.47
C HIS A 114 -2.81 6.23 -3.91
N GLN A 115 -3.94 5.98 -4.53
CA GLN A 115 -5.20 6.57 -4.11
C GLN A 115 -6.14 5.49 -3.61
N ARG A 116 -6.82 5.78 -2.50
CA ARG A 116 -7.83 4.88 -1.93
C ARG A 116 -9.06 5.69 -1.57
N TYR A 117 -10.21 4.99 -1.52
CA TYR A 117 -11.46 5.61 -1.09
C TYR A 117 -12.00 4.91 0.14
N VAL A 118 -12.43 5.71 1.09
CA VAL A 118 -13.09 5.21 2.30
C VAL A 118 -14.46 4.67 1.90
N ILE A 119 -14.77 3.46 2.35
CA ILE A 119 -16.05 2.81 2.05
C ILE A 119 -16.65 2.23 3.33
N ASP A 120 -17.95 2.00 3.29
CA ASP A 120 -18.66 1.20 4.29
C ASP A 120 -18.69 -0.22 3.71
N PRO A 121 -18.03 -1.20 4.34
CA PRO A 121 -17.89 -2.53 3.75
C PRO A 121 -19.22 -3.18 3.40
N ALA A 122 -20.20 -3.12 4.27
CA ALA A 122 -21.48 -3.76 4.03
C ALA A 122 -22.21 -3.14 2.84
N ARG A 123 -22.24 -1.82 2.76
CA ARG A 123 -22.89 -1.12 1.63
C ARG A 123 -22.13 -1.32 0.35
N PHE A 124 -20.82 -1.30 0.43
CA PHE A 124 -19.97 -1.51 -0.75
C PHE A 124 -20.22 -2.90 -1.34
N MET A 125 -20.18 -3.93 -0.50
CA MET A 125 -20.37 -5.30 -0.96
C MET A 125 -21.79 -5.52 -1.47
N ALA A 126 -22.79 -4.94 -0.81
CA ALA A 126 -24.19 -5.08 -1.22
C ALA A 126 -24.44 -4.57 -2.63
N LYS A 127 -23.75 -3.50 -3.04
CA LYS A 127 -23.90 -2.95 -4.39
C LYS A 127 -23.41 -3.90 -5.47
N LEU A 128 -22.47 -4.78 -5.13
CA LEU A 128 -21.90 -5.73 -6.09
C LEU A 128 -22.85 -6.89 -6.38
N ASP A 129 -23.82 -7.09 -5.52
CA ASP A 129 -24.78 -8.19 -5.65
C ASP A 129 -26.01 -7.82 -6.48
N SER A 130 -26.14 -6.58 -6.87
CA SER A 130 -27.30 -6.09 -7.62
C SER A 130 -27.11 -6.09 -9.12
#